data_6fe3b556914490be513f5534c8d2b110
#
_entry.id   6fe3b556914490be513f5534c8d2b110
#
_cell.length_a   1.000
_cell.length_b   1.000
_cell.length_c   1.000
_cell.angle_alpha   90.00
_cell.angle_beta   90.00
_cell.angle_gamma   90.00
#
_symmetry.space_group_name_H-M   'P 1'
#
loop_
_entity.id
_entity.type
_entity.pdbx_description
1 polymer ?
#
loop_
_entity_poly.entity_id
_entity_poly.type
_entity_poly.pdbx_seq_one_letter_code
_entity_poly.pdbx_strand_id
1 'polypeptide(L)'
;MTNVLILGASGYIGQQVSRAFSRAGFRVHGVVRNEEHVKTLAQDEIYTIVGDLKRPETLVEHFDLADVIVDTSIDYNEPAEYTKNLLVAVKKAGERRAQRGGQLTFIHTSGVWVQGETGFQGVSQDSILQPLKGVEWRIKVEQDVLALQQVPNIRVVVLRPALVYGRTGGYFDSLFSGLTTGTIRLPGSLENSLSTIHVDDLAELYVKVAEHAPVLKGQTLTAANRSSESVQDIVRALRRLAGKREVKVESFKPTNVNDEGVTLTQVIDTRSTRAVTGWEPRKRTFVEGVAEYFQSWKATNQQ
;
A
#
# COMPACT_ATOMS: atom_id res chain seq x y z
N MET A 1 23.20 12.44 -1.53
CA MET A 1 21.73 12.35 -1.72
C MET A 1 21.38 10.87 -1.71
N THR A 2 20.38 10.46 -0.95
CA THR A 2 19.98 9.06 -0.80
C THR A 2 19.21 8.59 -2.03
N ASN A 3 19.61 7.47 -2.63
CA ASN A 3 18.94 6.87 -3.79
C ASN A 3 17.85 5.91 -3.33
N VAL A 4 16.66 6.09 -3.85
CA VAL A 4 15.50 5.23 -3.56
C VAL A 4 15.04 4.55 -4.83
N LEU A 5 14.93 3.24 -4.80
CA LEU A 5 14.38 2.41 -5.88
C LEU A 5 12.96 2.00 -5.51
N ILE A 6 11.97 2.45 -6.30
CA ILE A 6 10.55 2.09 -6.10
C ILE A 6 10.17 1.02 -7.11
N LEU A 7 9.84 -0.16 -6.62
CA LEU A 7 9.36 -1.27 -7.43
C LEU A 7 7.84 -1.14 -7.59
N GLY A 8 7.36 -1.11 -8.84
CA GLY A 8 5.95 -0.85 -9.15
C GLY A 8 5.56 0.64 -9.11
N ALA A 9 6.46 1.53 -9.52
CA ALA A 9 6.31 2.97 -9.44
C ALA A 9 5.12 3.55 -10.24
N SER A 10 4.59 2.85 -11.23
CA SER A 10 3.37 3.25 -11.96
C SER A 10 2.07 2.76 -11.30
N GLY A 11 2.16 1.90 -10.29
CA GLY A 11 1.00 1.39 -9.56
C GLY A 11 0.34 2.46 -8.67
N TYR A 12 -0.89 2.18 -8.22
CA TYR A 12 -1.69 3.11 -7.43
C TYR A 12 -0.96 3.61 -6.16
N ILE A 13 -0.35 2.71 -5.39
CA ILE A 13 0.46 3.08 -4.21
C ILE A 13 1.83 3.60 -4.66
N GLY A 14 2.52 2.88 -5.56
CA GLY A 14 3.89 3.17 -5.95
C GLY A 14 4.08 4.57 -6.54
N GLN A 15 3.12 5.06 -7.32
CA GLN A 15 3.18 6.42 -7.87
C GLN A 15 3.17 7.48 -6.76
N GLN A 16 2.32 7.35 -5.75
CA GLN A 16 2.26 8.32 -4.65
C GLN A 16 3.48 8.20 -3.73
N VAL A 17 3.98 6.99 -3.51
CA VAL A 17 5.24 6.75 -2.80
C VAL A 17 6.41 7.41 -3.52
N SER A 18 6.51 7.23 -4.84
CA SER A 18 7.55 7.89 -5.64
C SER A 18 7.52 9.42 -5.52
N ARG A 19 6.32 10.00 -5.60
CA ARG A 19 6.10 11.44 -5.40
C ARG A 19 6.46 11.91 -3.99
N ALA A 20 6.15 11.13 -2.96
CA ALA A 20 6.45 11.48 -1.58
C ALA A 20 7.97 11.50 -1.34
N PHE A 21 8.70 10.51 -1.83
CA PHE A 21 10.16 10.47 -1.74
C PHE A 21 10.82 11.61 -2.53
N SER A 22 10.34 11.91 -3.76
CA SER A 22 10.85 13.04 -4.55
C SER A 22 10.69 14.38 -3.78
N ARG A 23 9.47 14.64 -3.25
CA ARG A 23 9.22 15.86 -2.44
C ARG A 23 10.04 15.91 -1.15
N ALA A 24 10.41 14.77 -0.59
CA ALA A 24 11.27 14.69 0.59
C ALA A 24 12.78 14.85 0.27
N GLY A 25 13.14 15.10 -0.99
CA GLY A 25 14.51 15.38 -1.41
C GLY A 25 15.38 14.13 -1.66
N PHE A 26 14.76 12.95 -1.83
CA PHE A 26 15.47 11.76 -2.25
C PHE A 26 15.65 11.73 -3.76
N ARG A 27 16.68 11.03 -4.24
CA ARG A 27 16.80 10.71 -5.67
C ARG A 27 16.01 9.45 -5.94
N VAL A 28 14.89 9.59 -6.66
CA VAL A 28 13.94 8.50 -6.88
C VAL A 28 14.14 7.86 -8.25
N HIS A 29 14.28 6.54 -8.25
CA HIS A 29 14.29 5.69 -9.42
C HIS A 29 13.05 4.78 -9.36
N GLY A 30 12.16 4.89 -10.35
CA GLY A 30 10.92 4.13 -10.42
C GLY A 30 10.98 3.03 -11.47
N VAL A 31 10.80 1.77 -11.06
CA VAL A 31 10.71 0.64 -12.00
C VAL A 31 9.28 0.51 -12.49
N VAL A 32 9.11 0.50 -13.82
CA VAL A 32 7.84 0.33 -14.52
C VAL A 32 7.98 -0.74 -15.60
N ARG A 33 6.86 -1.39 -15.94
CA ARG A 33 6.85 -2.43 -16.98
C ARG A 33 6.76 -1.86 -18.40
N ASN A 34 6.12 -0.71 -18.56
CA ASN A 34 5.81 -0.13 -19.88
C ASN A 34 6.34 1.29 -19.99
N GLU A 35 6.80 1.65 -21.18
CA GLU A 35 7.30 3.00 -21.49
C GLU A 35 6.24 4.10 -21.40
N GLU A 36 4.96 3.76 -21.49
CA GLU A 36 3.85 4.71 -21.40
C GLU A 36 3.84 5.53 -20.09
N HIS A 37 4.42 4.98 -19.00
CA HIS A 37 4.50 5.63 -17.70
C HIS A 37 5.73 6.55 -17.55
N VAL A 38 6.69 6.51 -18.47
CA VAL A 38 7.94 7.28 -18.37
C VAL A 38 7.67 8.77 -18.31
N LYS A 39 6.82 9.28 -19.22
CA LYS A 39 6.47 10.71 -19.27
C LYS A 39 5.81 11.19 -17.96
N THR A 40 4.88 10.41 -17.44
CA THR A 40 4.15 10.77 -16.20
C THR A 40 5.09 10.85 -15.00
N LEU A 41 5.99 9.87 -14.86
CA LEU A 41 6.95 9.86 -13.75
C LEU A 41 8.03 10.93 -13.90
N ALA A 42 8.47 11.20 -15.14
CA ALA A 42 9.45 12.27 -15.40
C ALA A 42 8.88 13.67 -15.05
N GLN A 43 7.57 13.90 -15.19
CA GLN A 43 6.91 15.15 -14.77
C GLN A 43 6.94 15.34 -13.24
N ASP A 44 7.08 14.26 -12.49
CA ASP A 44 7.23 14.25 -11.03
C ASP A 44 8.73 14.19 -10.60
N GLU A 45 9.67 14.44 -11.53
CA GLU A 45 11.13 14.43 -11.31
C GLU A 45 11.66 13.05 -10.87
N ILE A 46 11.04 11.97 -11.36
CA ILE A 46 11.39 10.58 -11.05
C ILE A 46 12.14 9.97 -12.24
N TYR A 47 13.34 9.43 -12.00
CA TYR A 47 14.08 8.66 -12.97
C TYR A 47 13.38 7.32 -13.24
N THR A 48 12.93 7.10 -14.47
CA THR A 48 12.18 5.89 -14.81
C THR A 48 13.09 4.81 -15.37
N ILE A 49 12.93 3.61 -14.87
CA ILE A 49 13.60 2.39 -15.34
C ILE A 49 12.52 1.47 -15.91
N VAL A 50 12.61 1.17 -17.20
CA VAL A 50 11.72 0.19 -17.83
C VAL A 50 12.32 -1.20 -17.60
N GLY A 51 11.59 -2.08 -16.91
CA GLY A 51 12.10 -3.41 -16.57
C GLY A 51 11.02 -4.34 -16.01
N ASP A 52 11.32 -5.63 -16.09
CA ASP A 52 10.42 -6.69 -15.64
C ASP A 52 10.87 -7.23 -14.27
N LEU A 53 10.07 -6.95 -13.24
CA LEU A 53 10.32 -7.42 -11.87
C LEU A 53 10.13 -8.94 -11.69
N LYS A 54 9.59 -9.66 -12.68
CA LYS A 54 9.65 -11.14 -12.72
C LYS A 54 11.07 -11.64 -13.00
N ARG A 55 11.92 -10.79 -13.56
CA ARG A 55 13.34 -11.05 -13.86
C ARG A 55 14.23 -9.99 -13.22
N PRO A 56 14.23 -9.87 -11.87
CA PRO A 56 14.93 -8.80 -11.15
C PRO A 56 16.44 -8.86 -11.36
N GLU A 57 16.99 -9.99 -11.82
CA GLU A 57 18.40 -10.12 -12.20
C GLU A 57 18.80 -9.22 -13.37
N THR A 58 17.86 -8.79 -14.21
CA THR A 58 18.12 -7.83 -15.30
C THR A 58 18.27 -6.39 -14.81
N LEU A 59 17.95 -6.13 -13.55
CA LEU A 59 17.93 -4.81 -12.90
C LEU A 59 19.05 -4.66 -11.85
N VAL A 60 20.03 -5.54 -11.83
CA VAL A 60 21.07 -5.64 -10.79
C VAL A 60 21.76 -4.31 -10.52
N GLU A 61 22.13 -3.54 -11.54
CA GLU A 61 22.82 -2.25 -11.38
C GLU A 61 21.97 -1.25 -10.60
N HIS A 62 20.66 -1.25 -10.81
CA HIS A 62 19.73 -0.35 -10.11
C HIS A 62 19.54 -0.75 -8.65
N PHE A 63 19.49 -2.06 -8.38
CA PHE A 63 19.46 -2.57 -7.01
C PHE A 63 20.74 -2.21 -6.25
N ASP A 64 21.89 -2.28 -6.89
CA ASP A 64 23.21 -2.00 -6.29
C ASP A 64 23.42 -0.51 -5.95
N LEU A 65 22.77 0.38 -6.69
CA LEU A 65 22.84 1.82 -6.48
C LEU A 65 21.87 2.32 -5.38
N ALA A 66 20.86 1.52 -5.04
CA ALA A 66 19.82 1.92 -4.10
C ALA A 66 20.34 1.91 -2.65
N ASP A 67 20.03 2.97 -1.90
CA ASP A 67 20.15 3.02 -0.44
C ASP A 67 18.89 2.49 0.23
N VAL A 68 17.74 2.72 -0.43
CA VAL A 68 16.43 2.26 -0.01
C VAL A 68 15.74 1.60 -1.20
N ILE A 69 15.19 0.42 -1.01
CA ILE A 69 14.31 -0.25 -1.97
C ILE A 69 12.93 -0.32 -1.33
N VAL A 70 11.92 0.20 -2.03
CA VAL A 70 10.52 0.11 -1.62
C VAL A 70 9.78 -0.78 -2.59
N ASP A 71 9.23 -1.87 -2.08
CA ASP A 71 8.45 -2.82 -2.86
C ASP A 71 6.95 -2.54 -2.69
N THR A 72 6.36 -1.97 -3.74
CA THR A 72 4.91 -1.77 -3.90
C THR A 72 4.35 -2.60 -5.05
N SER A 73 5.10 -3.59 -5.48
CA SER A 73 4.78 -4.45 -6.62
C SER A 73 4.31 -5.83 -6.18
N ILE A 74 3.52 -6.48 -7.03
CA ILE A 74 3.08 -7.86 -6.83
C ILE A 74 2.67 -8.49 -8.15
N ASP A 75 2.93 -9.79 -8.29
CA ASP A 75 2.27 -10.64 -9.27
C ASP A 75 1.20 -11.49 -8.56
N TYR A 76 -0.07 -11.16 -8.76
CA TYR A 76 -1.17 -11.90 -8.13
C TYR A 76 -1.36 -13.33 -8.66
N ASN A 77 -0.76 -13.67 -9.82
CA ASN A 77 -0.84 -15.03 -10.35
C ASN A 77 0.12 -15.97 -9.61
N GLU A 78 1.34 -15.49 -9.32
CA GLU A 78 2.41 -16.30 -8.70
C GLU A 78 3.13 -15.50 -7.60
N PRO A 79 2.40 -15.03 -6.57
CA PRO A 79 2.95 -14.05 -5.62
C PRO A 79 4.13 -14.57 -4.81
N ALA A 80 4.14 -15.86 -4.47
CA ALA A 80 5.20 -16.46 -3.68
C ALA A 80 6.50 -16.59 -4.49
N GLU A 81 6.43 -17.03 -5.74
CA GLU A 81 7.60 -17.16 -6.61
C GLU A 81 8.14 -15.79 -7.00
N TYR A 82 7.24 -14.87 -7.36
CA TYR A 82 7.60 -13.48 -7.63
C TYR A 82 8.41 -12.87 -6.48
N THR A 83 7.90 -12.97 -5.26
CA THR A 83 8.59 -12.42 -4.09
C THR A 83 9.91 -13.14 -3.82
N LYS A 84 9.96 -14.47 -3.95
CA LYS A 84 11.20 -15.24 -3.78
C LYS A 84 12.31 -14.74 -4.70
N ASN A 85 12.01 -14.52 -5.99
CA ASN A 85 12.97 -14.02 -6.97
C ASN A 85 13.45 -12.60 -6.62
N LEU A 86 12.52 -11.73 -6.20
CA LEU A 86 12.83 -10.39 -5.73
C LEU A 86 13.77 -10.42 -4.51
N LEU A 87 13.49 -11.26 -3.50
CA LEU A 87 14.31 -11.37 -2.29
C LEU A 87 15.74 -11.85 -2.59
N VAL A 88 15.93 -12.70 -3.60
CA VAL A 88 17.27 -13.09 -4.07
C VAL A 88 18.03 -11.88 -4.62
N ALA A 89 17.38 -11.00 -5.39
CA ALA A 89 18.01 -9.79 -5.91
C ALA A 89 18.34 -8.79 -4.78
N VAL A 90 17.41 -8.57 -3.85
CA VAL A 90 17.62 -7.70 -2.67
C VAL A 90 18.78 -8.21 -1.80
N LYS A 91 18.83 -9.51 -1.54
CA LYS A 91 19.92 -10.13 -0.77
C LYS A 91 21.28 -9.87 -1.44
N LYS A 92 21.41 -10.16 -2.73
CA LYS A 92 22.64 -9.93 -3.47
C LYS A 92 23.06 -8.45 -3.47
N ALA A 93 22.11 -7.52 -3.63
CA ALA A 93 22.38 -6.09 -3.53
C ALA A 93 22.90 -5.69 -2.13
N GLY A 94 22.30 -6.21 -1.08
CA GLY A 94 22.75 -6.00 0.29
C GLY A 94 24.17 -6.52 0.54
N GLU A 95 24.48 -7.73 0.08
CA GLU A 95 25.81 -8.34 0.19
C GLU A 95 26.87 -7.50 -0.54
N ARG A 96 26.60 -7.06 -1.78
CA ARG A 96 27.51 -6.19 -2.54
C ARG A 96 27.69 -4.82 -1.89
N ARG A 97 26.61 -4.28 -1.31
CA ARG A 97 26.65 -3.01 -0.59
C ARG A 97 27.45 -3.13 0.71
N ALA A 98 27.34 -4.25 1.42
CA ALA A 98 28.14 -4.54 2.61
C ALA A 98 29.64 -4.52 2.31
N GLN A 99 30.07 -5.08 1.15
CA GLN A 99 31.46 -5.06 0.71
C GLN A 99 32.01 -3.64 0.49
N ARG A 100 31.13 -2.67 0.25
CA ARG A 100 31.46 -1.24 0.07
C ARG A 100 31.24 -0.42 1.39
N GLY A 101 30.99 -1.07 2.52
CA GLY A 101 30.71 -0.43 3.81
C GLY A 101 29.34 0.25 3.91
N GLY A 102 28.45 0.02 2.95
CA GLY A 102 27.12 0.64 2.92
C GLY A 102 26.03 -0.20 3.60
N GLN A 103 24.87 0.42 3.78
CA GLN A 103 23.65 -0.20 4.32
C GLN A 103 22.56 -0.17 3.24
N LEU A 104 21.73 -1.20 3.19
CA LEU A 104 20.53 -1.26 2.36
C LEU A 104 19.29 -1.31 3.25
N THR A 105 18.30 -0.47 2.99
CA THR A 105 16.99 -0.55 3.59
C THR A 105 16.00 -1.16 2.59
N PHE A 106 15.26 -2.19 2.99
CA PHE A 106 14.20 -2.81 2.20
C PHE A 106 12.86 -2.65 2.91
N ILE A 107 11.90 -2.02 2.27
CA ILE A 107 10.55 -1.79 2.77
C ILE A 107 9.57 -2.57 1.90
N HIS A 108 8.92 -3.58 2.47
CA HIS A 108 7.97 -4.44 1.75
C HIS A 108 6.53 -4.08 2.09
N THR A 109 5.67 -4.06 1.08
CA THR A 109 4.22 -3.82 1.23
C THR A 109 3.47 -5.15 1.35
N SER A 110 2.88 -5.39 2.51
CA SER A 110 1.91 -6.45 2.76
C SER A 110 0.48 -5.89 2.79
N GLY A 111 -0.35 -6.23 3.77
CA GLY A 111 -1.70 -5.69 3.97
C GLY A 111 -2.37 -6.23 5.22
N VAL A 112 -3.34 -5.51 5.76
CA VAL A 112 -4.00 -5.86 7.04
C VAL A 112 -4.87 -7.11 6.99
N TRP A 113 -5.21 -7.64 5.81
CA TRP A 113 -6.02 -8.87 5.71
C TRP A 113 -5.32 -10.12 6.27
N VAL A 114 -4.01 -10.05 6.53
CA VAL A 114 -3.30 -11.10 7.28
C VAL A 114 -3.74 -11.17 8.76
N GLN A 115 -4.37 -10.11 9.27
CA GLN A 115 -4.91 -10.06 10.62
C GLN A 115 -6.36 -10.56 10.71
N GLY A 116 -7.04 -10.70 9.56
CA GLY A 116 -8.38 -11.26 9.43
C GLY A 116 -9.48 -10.43 10.07
N GLU A 117 -10.53 -11.10 10.54
CA GLU A 117 -11.64 -10.49 11.30
C GLU A 117 -11.14 -10.09 12.69
N THR A 118 -11.24 -8.81 13.02
CA THR A 118 -10.79 -8.29 14.33
C THR A 118 -11.96 -7.97 15.28
N GLY A 119 -13.18 -7.99 14.76
CA GLY A 119 -14.32 -7.40 15.47
C GLY A 119 -14.06 -5.91 15.70
N PHE A 120 -14.74 -5.34 16.71
CA PHE A 120 -14.61 -3.94 17.08
C PHE A 120 -13.45 -3.67 18.07
N GLN A 121 -12.69 -4.69 18.43
CA GLN A 121 -11.50 -4.52 19.26
C GLN A 121 -10.30 -4.22 18.37
N GLY A 122 -9.59 -3.12 18.62
CA GLY A 122 -8.43 -2.73 17.86
C GLY A 122 -7.28 -3.75 17.99
N VAL A 123 -6.72 -4.18 16.87
CA VAL A 123 -5.55 -5.06 16.82
C VAL A 123 -4.33 -4.30 16.29
N SER A 124 -3.17 -4.58 16.87
CA SER A 124 -1.88 -4.01 16.46
C SER A 124 -1.13 -4.96 15.53
N GLN A 125 0.04 -4.52 15.07
CA GLN A 125 0.94 -5.36 14.27
C GLN A 125 1.40 -6.65 14.98
N ASP A 126 1.38 -6.66 16.32
CA ASP A 126 1.84 -7.78 17.16
C ASP A 126 0.73 -8.79 17.51
N SER A 127 -0.51 -8.51 17.07
CA SER A 127 -1.63 -9.41 17.30
C SER A 127 -1.49 -10.70 16.52
N ILE A 128 -2.11 -11.78 17.02
CA ILE A 128 -2.14 -13.09 16.35
C ILE A 128 -2.72 -12.93 14.94
N LEU A 129 -2.03 -13.49 13.95
CA LEU A 129 -2.47 -13.44 12.57
C LEU A 129 -3.51 -14.54 12.31
N GLN A 130 -4.63 -14.14 11.73
CA GLN A 130 -5.72 -15.02 11.28
C GLN A 130 -6.10 -14.64 9.85
N PRO A 131 -5.24 -14.92 8.85
CA PRO A 131 -5.37 -14.37 7.52
C PRO A 131 -6.70 -14.74 6.88
N LEU A 132 -7.27 -13.80 6.12
CA LEU A 132 -8.35 -14.10 5.21
C LEU A 132 -7.89 -15.19 4.22
N LYS A 133 -8.77 -16.14 3.93
CA LYS A 133 -8.52 -17.18 2.92
C LYS A 133 -8.15 -16.52 1.59
N GLY A 134 -7.08 -16.99 0.96
CA GLY A 134 -6.58 -16.41 -0.28
C GLY A 134 -5.47 -15.36 -0.09
N VAL A 135 -5.19 -14.92 1.15
CA VAL A 135 -4.00 -14.11 1.46
C VAL A 135 -3.05 -14.77 2.45
N GLU A 136 -3.27 -16.04 2.81
CA GLU A 136 -2.42 -16.80 3.74
C GLU A 136 -0.96 -16.85 3.28
N TRP A 137 -0.73 -16.87 1.98
CA TRP A 137 0.60 -16.85 1.38
C TRP A 137 1.43 -15.62 1.83
N ARG A 138 0.77 -14.50 2.17
CA ARG A 138 1.46 -13.29 2.65
C ARG A 138 2.21 -13.53 3.95
N ILE A 139 1.72 -14.41 4.84
CA ILE A 139 2.42 -14.72 6.10
C ILE A 139 3.80 -15.29 5.81
N LYS A 140 3.89 -16.27 4.90
CA LYS A 140 5.19 -16.84 4.51
C LYS A 140 6.08 -15.81 3.84
N VAL A 141 5.52 -14.97 2.97
CA VAL A 141 6.24 -13.88 2.32
C VAL A 141 6.80 -12.90 3.35
N GLU A 142 6.00 -12.45 4.33
CA GLU A 142 6.47 -11.57 5.40
C GLU A 142 7.61 -12.20 6.22
N GLN A 143 7.51 -13.49 6.54
CA GLN A 143 8.56 -14.23 7.23
C GLN A 143 9.86 -14.27 6.43
N ASP A 144 9.78 -14.55 5.12
CA ASP A 144 10.94 -14.59 4.23
C ASP A 144 11.56 -13.20 4.05
N VAL A 145 10.73 -12.15 3.95
CA VAL A 145 11.17 -10.76 3.94
C VAL A 145 11.90 -10.41 5.23
N LEU A 146 11.30 -10.69 6.39
CA LEU A 146 11.92 -10.40 7.70
C LEU A 146 13.20 -11.20 7.93
N ALA A 147 13.32 -12.40 7.37
CA ALA A 147 14.55 -13.21 7.46
C ALA A 147 15.75 -12.52 6.78
N LEU A 148 15.55 -11.62 5.82
CA LEU A 148 16.65 -10.83 5.22
C LEU A 148 17.40 -9.97 6.23
N GLN A 149 16.83 -9.65 7.40
CA GLN A 149 17.55 -8.92 8.45
C GLN A 149 18.77 -9.68 9.00
N GLN A 150 18.85 -11.00 8.76
CA GLN A 150 20.04 -11.83 9.13
C GLN A 150 21.19 -11.60 8.15
N VAL A 151 20.94 -11.05 6.97
CA VAL A 151 21.99 -10.68 6.02
C VAL A 151 22.66 -9.40 6.51
N PRO A 152 24.01 -9.38 6.62
CA PRO A 152 24.71 -8.19 7.06
C PRO A 152 24.34 -6.96 6.23
N ASN A 153 24.18 -5.83 6.92
CA ASN A 153 23.88 -4.53 6.30
C ASN A 153 22.55 -4.43 5.52
N ILE A 154 21.59 -5.34 5.75
CA ILE A 154 20.21 -5.16 5.33
C ILE A 154 19.32 -4.79 6.53
N ARG A 155 18.53 -3.74 6.38
CA ARG A 155 17.45 -3.36 7.28
C ARG A 155 16.14 -3.64 6.57
N VAL A 156 15.23 -4.33 7.23
CA VAL A 156 13.96 -4.73 6.65
C VAL A 156 12.83 -4.16 7.48
N VAL A 157 11.82 -3.63 6.81
CA VAL A 157 10.54 -3.23 7.42
C VAL A 157 9.40 -3.74 6.57
N VAL A 158 8.39 -4.34 7.20
CA VAL A 158 7.13 -4.73 6.54
C VAL A 158 6.07 -3.70 6.88
N LEU A 159 5.36 -3.18 5.88
CA LEU A 159 4.18 -2.33 6.07
C LEU A 159 2.92 -3.11 5.71
N ARG A 160 1.92 -3.04 6.58
CA ARG A 160 0.56 -3.59 6.38
C ARG A 160 -0.44 -2.44 6.24
N PRO A 161 -0.66 -1.92 5.03
CA PRO A 161 -1.70 -0.92 4.80
C PRO A 161 -3.10 -1.50 5.02
N ALA A 162 -3.99 -0.68 5.56
CA ALA A 162 -5.43 -0.87 5.53
C ALA A 162 -6.00 -0.60 4.12
N LEU A 163 -7.31 -0.58 3.94
CA LEU A 163 -7.94 -0.29 2.65
C LEU A 163 -7.55 1.11 2.16
N VAL A 164 -6.86 1.17 1.03
CA VAL A 164 -6.31 2.41 0.51
C VAL A 164 -7.34 3.14 -0.35
N TYR A 165 -7.51 4.44 -0.12
CA TYR A 165 -8.42 5.31 -0.88
C TYR A 165 -7.75 6.63 -1.28
N GLY A 166 -8.47 7.40 -2.10
CA GLY A 166 -8.06 8.75 -2.53
C GLY A 166 -7.49 8.79 -3.94
N ARG A 167 -7.32 9.99 -4.48
CA ARG A 167 -6.81 10.20 -5.83
C ARG A 167 -7.68 9.52 -6.90
N THR A 168 -7.10 8.54 -7.60
CA THR A 168 -7.74 7.84 -8.72
C THR A 168 -8.76 6.78 -8.30
N GLY A 169 -8.93 6.51 -7.01
CA GLY A 169 -9.99 5.65 -6.50
C GLY A 169 -9.54 4.54 -5.55
N GLY A 170 -8.64 3.68 -5.95
CA GLY A 170 -8.25 2.50 -5.17
C GLY A 170 -9.44 1.55 -4.98
N TYR A 171 -9.59 0.99 -3.78
CA TYR A 171 -10.67 0.05 -3.49
C TYR A 171 -12.08 0.66 -3.68
N PHE A 172 -12.22 1.96 -3.43
CA PHE A 172 -13.52 2.65 -3.49
C PHE A 172 -13.92 3.12 -4.90
N ASP A 173 -13.15 2.79 -5.93
CA ASP A 173 -13.45 3.10 -7.34
C ASP A 173 -14.83 2.59 -7.78
N SER A 174 -15.16 1.34 -7.43
CA SER A 174 -16.44 0.72 -7.74
C SER A 174 -17.64 1.44 -7.10
N LEU A 175 -17.46 2.03 -5.91
CA LEU A 175 -18.51 2.81 -5.24
C LEU A 175 -18.77 4.13 -5.95
N PHE A 176 -17.73 4.81 -6.43
CA PHE A 176 -17.85 6.03 -7.21
C PHE A 176 -18.47 5.76 -8.59
N SER A 177 -18.07 4.67 -9.24
CA SER A 177 -18.69 4.21 -10.47
C SER A 177 -20.19 3.90 -10.25
N GLY A 178 -20.53 3.17 -9.19
CA GLY A 178 -21.91 2.90 -8.79
C GLY A 178 -22.71 4.17 -8.50
N LEU A 179 -22.09 5.19 -7.91
CA LEU A 179 -22.72 6.49 -7.69
C LEU A 179 -23.07 7.19 -9.02
N THR A 180 -22.22 7.09 -10.03
CA THR A 180 -22.51 7.70 -11.37
C THR A 180 -23.59 6.97 -12.14
N THR A 181 -23.67 5.64 -12.00
CA THR A 181 -24.67 4.79 -12.67
C THR A 181 -26.02 4.71 -11.94
N GLY A 182 -26.07 5.17 -10.67
CA GLY A 182 -27.28 5.15 -9.84
C GLY A 182 -27.46 3.88 -9.01
N THR A 183 -26.52 2.94 -9.05
CA THR A 183 -26.57 1.72 -8.23
C THR A 183 -25.22 1.41 -7.60
N ILE A 184 -25.14 1.53 -6.30
CA ILE A 184 -23.95 1.14 -5.50
C ILE A 184 -24.09 -0.34 -5.16
N ARG A 185 -23.12 -1.14 -5.53
CA ARG A 185 -23.07 -2.57 -5.22
C ARG A 185 -21.97 -2.82 -4.20
N LEU A 186 -22.31 -3.53 -3.11
CA LEU A 186 -21.41 -3.84 -1.99
C LEU A 186 -21.47 -5.34 -1.68
N PRO A 187 -20.33 -5.99 -1.43
CA PRO A 187 -20.35 -7.36 -0.92
C PRO A 187 -20.78 -7.38 0.55
N GLY A 188 -21.51 -8.40 0.95
CA GLY A 188 -21.89 -8.65 2.33
C GLY A 188 -22.93 -7.68 2.90
N SER A 189 -22.78 -7.33 4.17
CA SER A 189 -23.72 -6.47 4.90
C SER A 189 -23.18 -5.05 5.11
N LEU A 190 -24.02 -4.15 5.64
CA LEU A 190 -23.63 -2.77 5.97
C LEU A 190 -23.12 -2.62 7.42
N GLU A 191 -23.07 -3.71 8.19
CA GLU A 191 -22.83 -3.66 9.64
C GLU A 191 -21.36 -3.67 10.01
N ASN A 192 -20.49 -4.06 9.08
CA ASN A 192 -19.05 -4.13 9.30
C ASN A 192 -18.40 -2.74 9.32
N SER A 193 -17.19 -2.71 9.89
CA SER A 193 -16.36 -1.51 10.00
C SER A 193 -15.01 -1.74 9.34
N LEU A 194 -14.58 -0.77 8.54
CA LEU A 194 -13.37 -0.86 7.74
C LEU A 194 -12.31 0.10 8.27
N SER A 195 -11.11 -0.41 8.50
CA SER A 195 -9.95 0.45 8.60
C SER A 195 -9.51 0.88 7.21
N THR A 196 -9.29 2.16 7.04
CA THR A 196 -8.96 2.80 5.77
C THR A 196 -7.71 3.65 5.91
N ILE A 197 -7.04 3.99 4.80
CA ILE A 197 -5.92 4.93 4.77
C ILE A 197 -5.91 5.70 3.44
N HIS A 198 -5.70 7.01 3.51
CA HIS A 198 -5.50 7.79 2.29
C HIS A 198 -4.12 7.47 1.68
N VAL A 199 -4.07 7.32 0.36
CA VAL A 199 -2.84 6.93 -0.34
C VAL A 199 -1.68 7.90 -0.15
N ASP A 200 -1.95 9.21 0.02
CA ASP A 200 -0.90 10.20 0.31
C ASP A 200 -0.34 10.04 1.73
N ASP A 201 -1.19 9.78 2.74
CA ASP A 201 -0.74 9.54 4.10
C ASP A 201 0.07 8.24 4.21
N LEU A 202 -0.35 7.21 3.47
CA LEU A 202 0.42 5.99 3.33
C LEU A 202 1.78 6.27 2.71
N ALA A 203 1.84 7.05 1.62
CA ALA A 203 3.09 7.40 0.96
C ALA A 203 4.05 8.18 1.88
N GLU A 204 3.53 9.09 2.71
CA GLU A 204 4.34 9.78 3.72
C GLU A 204 4.89 8.81 4.79
N LEU A 205 4.14 7.77 5.16
CA LEU A 205 4.65 6.76 6.08
C LEU A 205 5.85 6.01 5.51
N TYR A 206 5.88 5.68 4.20
CA TYR A 206 7.06 5.05 3.59
C TYR A 206 8.31 5.93 3.71
N VAL A 207 8.17 7.25 3.54
CA VAL A 207 9.28 8.20 3.75
C VAL A 207 9.74 8.17 5.21
N LYS A 208 8.79 8.23 6.16
CA LYS A 208 9.10 8.16 7.59
C LYS A 208 9.80 6.86 7.97
N VAL A 209 9.37 5.74 7.41
CA VAL A 209 10.02 4.44 7.63
C VAL A 209 11.45 4.44 7.09
N ALA A 210 11.70 5.00 5.92
CA ALA A 210 13.05 5.11 5.37
C ALA A 210 13.96 6.00 6.24
N GLU A 211 13.46 7.13 6.74
CA GLU A 211 14.18 8.04 7.64
C GLU A 211 14.53 7.37 8.98
N HIS A 212 13.64 6.52 9.50
CA HIS A 212 13.78 5.84 10.80
C HIS A 212 14.25 4.38 10.67
N ALA A 213 14.66 3.93 9.49
CA ALA A 213 15.03 2.54 9.22
C ALA A 213 16.06 1.93 10.21
N PRO A 214 17.04 2.68 10.76
CA PRO A 214 17.97 2.11 11.75
C PRO A 214 17.30 1.56 13.01
N VAL A 215 16.25 2.23 13.50
CA VAL A 215 15.53 1.82 14.72
C VAL A 215 14.33 0.91 14.43
N LEU A 216 13.88 0.84 13.16
CA LEU A 216 12.75 0.04 12.71
C LEU A 216 13.15 -1.32 12.14
N LYS A 217 14.45 -1.65 12.14
CA LYS A 217 14.96 -2.90 11.58
C LYS A 217 14.23 -4.13 12.13
N GLY A 218 13.67 -4.93 11.23
CA GLY A 218 12.99 -6.19 11.56
C GLY A 218 11.57 -6.01 12.09
N GLN A 219 11.00 -4.80 12.01
CA GLN A 219 9.65 -4.54 12.47
C GLN A 219 8.61 -4.68 11.37
N THR A 220 7.41 -5.05 11.78
CA THR A 220 6.18 -4.93 10.98
C THR A 220 5.38 -3.77 11.54
N LEU A 221 4.86 -2.91 10.65
CA LEU A 221 4.07 -1.74 11.02
C LEU A 221 2.72 -1.78 10.31
N THR A 222 1.66 -1.36 10.99
CA THR A 222 0.33 -1.18 10.42
C THR A 222 0.10 0.27 10.01
N ALA A 223 -0.63 0.49 8.91
CA ALA A 223 -0.96 1.81 8.40
C ALA A 223 -2.48 1.95 8.20
N ALA A 224 -3.12 2.77 9.02
CA ALA A 224 -4.54 3.09 8.94
C ALA A 224 -4.82 4.50 9.46
N ASN A 225 -5.98 5.05 9.13
CA ASN A 225 -6.52 6.24 9.77
C ASN A 225 -6.69 5.99 11.28
N ARG A 226 -6.87 7.06 12.05
CA ARG A 226 -7.04 6.96 13.52
C ARG A 226 -8.32 6.23 13.93
N SER A 227 -9.32 6.23 13.06
CA SER A 227 -10.62 5.58 13.27
C SER A 227 -11.00 4.71 12.07
N SER A 228 -11.69 3.62 12.34
CA SER A 228 -12.39 2.84 11.31
C SER A 228 -13.70 3.51 10.91
N GLU A 229 -14.23 3.16 9.75
CA GLU A 229 -15.45 3.72 9.19
C GLU A 229 -16.48 2.62 8.96
N SER A 230 -17.72 2.79 9.42
CA SER A 230 -18.76 1.81 9.14
C SER A 230 -19.17 1.85 7.66
N VAL A 231 -19.44 0.69 7.07
CA VAL A 231 -19.94 0.61 5.70
C VAL A 231 -21.25 1.39 5.56
N GLN A 232 -22.07 1.41 6.60
CA GLN A 232 -23.30 2.19 6.63
C GLN A 232 -23.03 3.70 6.49
N ASP A 233 -22.01 4.25 7.18
CA ASP A 233 -21.66 5.67 7.08
C ASP A 233 -21.05 6.01 5.72
N ILE A 234 -20.26 5.10 5.14
CA ILE A 234 -19.76 5.23 3.76
C ILE A 234 -20.94 5.35 2.79
N VAL A 235 -21.91 4.46 2.87
CA VAL A 235 -23.11 4.49 2.02
C VAL A 235 -23.93 5.77 2.23
N ARG A 236 -24.10 6.20 3.49
CA ARG A 236 -24.79 7.47 3.81
C ARG A 236 -24.07 8.67 3.18
N ALA A 237 -22.75 8.71 3.24
CA ALA A 237 -21.96 9.78 2.66
C ALA A 237 -22.10 9.82 1.13
N LEU A 238 -22.05 8.68 0.46
CA LEU A 238 -22.27 8.55 -0.98
C LEU A 238 -23.69 8.98 -1.40
N ARG A 239 -24.72 8.59 -0.64
CA ARG A 239 -26.10 9.03 -0.88
C ARG A 239 -26.27 10.54 -0.72
N ARG A 240 -25.66 11.15 0.30
CA ARG A 240 -25.64 12.62 0.46
C ARG A 240 -24.97 13.30 -0.74
N LEU A 241 -23.89 12.74 -1.25
CA LEU A 241 -23.19 13.27 -2.43
C LEU A 241 -24.06 13.19 -3.69
N ALA A 242 -24.91 12.18 -3.83
CA ALA A 242 -25.89 12.08 -4.92
C ALA A 242 -26.96 13.19 -4.89
N GLY A 243 -27.19 13.83 -3.75
CA GLY A 243 -28.18 14.90 -3.57
C GLY A 243 -29.62 14.37 -3.73
N LYS A 244 -30.38 14.96 -4.66
CA LYS A 244 -31.76 14.55 -4.96
C LYS A 244 -31.88 13.31 -5.86
N ARG A 245 -30.78 12.83 -6.43
CA ARG A 245 -30.78 11.63 -7.26
C ARG A 245 -30.94 10.40 -6.38
N GLU A 246 -31.92 9.57 -6.68
CA GLU A 246 -32.07 8.29 -6.00
C GLU A 246 -30.89 7.37 -6.38
N VAL A 247 -30.28 6.77 -5.37
CA VAL A 247 -29.20 5.80 -5.53
C VAL A 247 -29.59 4.51 -4.82
N LYS A 248 -29.73 3.46 -5.63
CA LYS A 248 -30.00 2.12 -5.14
C LYS A 248 -28.76 1.55 -4.51
N VAL A 249 -28.89 0.81 -3.42
CA VAL A 249 -27.80 0.04 -2.79
C VAL A 249 -28.18 -1.43 -2.83
N GLU A 250 -27.32 -2.23 -3.44
CA GLU A 250 -27.51 -3.67 -3.60
C GLU A 250 -26.37 -4.41 -2.91
N SER A 251 -26.73 -5.35 -2.03
CA SER A 251 -25.75 -6.30 -1.48
C SER A 251 -25.64 -7.52 -2.37
N PHE A 252 -24.44 -8.07 -2.46
CA PHE A 252 -24.19 -9.34 -3.16
C PHE A 252 -23.27 -10.25 -2.34
N LYS A 253 -23.29 -11.54 -2.65
CA LYS A 253 -22.41 -12.52 -2.00
C LYS A 253 -20.98 -12.32 -2.53
N PRO A 254 -19.94 -12.25 -1.67
CA PRO A 254 -18.54 -12.15 -2.10
C PRO A 254 -18.18 -13.23 -3.12
N THR A 255 -17.43 -12.85 -4.15
CA THR A 255 -17.03 -13.73 -5.27
C THR A 255 -15.52 -13.90 -5.38
N ASN A 256 -14.76 -13.08 -4.70
CA ASN A 256 -13.30 -13.08 -4.73
C ASN A 256 -12.73 -12.56 -3.40
N VAL A 257 -11.43 -12.66 -3.23
CA VAL A 257 -10.74 -12.26 -1.98
C VAL A 257 -10.91 -10.77 -1.65
N ASN A 258 -11.02 -9.90 -2.65
CA ASN A 258 -11.23 -8.47 -2.41
C ASN A 258 -12.64 -8.21 -1.87
N ASP A 259 -13.65 -8.89 -2.42
CA ASP A 259 -15.01 -8.83 -1.91
C ASP A 259 -15.07 -9.36 -0.46
N GLU A 260 -14.43 -10.51 -0.19
CA GLU A 260 -14.38 -11.09 1.16
C GLU A 260 -13.70 -10.14 2.15
N GLY A 261 -12.57 -9.50 1.75
CA GLY A 261 -11.79 -8.63 2.62
C GLY A 261 -12.57 -7.43 3.15
N VAL A 262 -13.53 -6.92 2.37
CA VAL A 262 -14.36 -5.78 2.80
C VAL A 262 -15.63 -6.18 3.52
N THR A 263 -15.91 -7.49 3.65
CA THR A 263 -16.95 -7.97 4.56
C THR A 263 -16.44 -8.17 5.98
N LEU A 264 -15.14 -8.06 6.21
CA LEU A 264 -14.56 -8.14 7.54
C LEU A 264 -14.83 -6.87 8.34
N THR A 265 -15.04 -7.01 9.63
CA THR A 265 -14.87 -5.91 10.57
C THR A 265 -13.42 -5.85 11.00
N GLN A 266 -12.71 -4.82 10.52
CA GLN A 266 -11.31 -4.61 10.85
C GLN A 266 -11.09 -3.24 11.51
N VAL A 267 -10.60 -3.27 12.75
CA VAL A 267 -10.16 -2.10 13.51
C VAL A 267 -8.67 -2.23 13.76
N ILE A 268 -7.88 -1.42 13.07
CA ILE A 268 -6.42 -1.48 13.12
C ILE A 268 -5.87 -0.38 14.01
N ASP A 269 -5.13 -0.77 15.05
CA ASP A 269 -4.44 0.14 15.95
C ASP A 269 -3.07 0.52 15.38
N THR A 270 -2.86 1.81 15.13
CA THR A 270 -1.62 2.38 14.60
C THR A 270 -0.82 3.19 15.63
N ARG A 271 -1.17 3.13 16.91
CA ARG A 271 -0.49 3.91 17.97
C ARG A 271 1.00 3.59 18.03
N SER A 272 1.37 2.32 17.91
CA SER A 272 2.78 1.91 17.89
C SER A 272 3.50 2.48 16.65
N THR A 273 2.93 2.32 15.45
CA THR A 273 3.50 2.89 14.21
C THR A 273 3.74 4.40 14.35
N ARG A 274 2.74 5.14 14.85
CA ARG A 274 2.85 6.59 15.06
C ARG A 274 3.93 6.95 16.07
N ALA A 275 4.00 6.22 17.18
CA ALA A 275 4.98 6.45 18.23
C ALA A 275 6.43 6.27 17.76
N VAL A 276 6.70 5.22 16.96
CA VAL A 276 8.07 4.91 16.53
C VAL A 276 8.52 5.68 15.29
N THR A 277 7.59 6.22 14.49
CA THR A 277 7.91 6.93 13.24
C THR A 277 7.66 8.44 13.30
N GLY A 278 6.89 8.91 14.28
CA GLY A 278 6.37 10.29 14.31
C GLY A 278 5.38 10.60 13.17
N TRP A 279 4.95 9.58 12.43
CA TRP A 279 3.98 9.73 11.35
C TRP A 279 2.56 9.90 11.91
N GLU A 280 1.77 10.73 11.26
CA GLU A 280 0.33 10.91 11.56
C GLU A 280 -0.46 11.02 10.26
N PRO A 281 -1.61 10.30 10.13
CA PRO A 281 -2.50 10.52 9.01
C PRO A 281 -3.14 11.92 9.12
N ARG A 282 -3.11 12.67 8.02
CA ARG A 282 -3.54 14.08 7.96
C ARG A 282 -4.72 14.30 7.04
N LYS A 283 -4.96 13.39 6.11
CA LYS A 283 -6.10 13.47 5.20
C LYS A 283 -7.39 13.16 5.95
N ARG A 284 -8.48 13.76 5.49
CA ARG A 284 -9.81 13.42 5.98
C ARG A 284 -10.09 11.95 5.76
N THR A 285 -10.90 11.34 6.63
CA THR A 285 -11.40 9.99 6.41
C THR A 285 -12.18 9.90 5.10
N PHE A 286 -12.46 8.70 4.61
CA PHE A 286 -13.21 8.56 3.35
C PHE A 286 -14.58 9.24 3.45
N VAL A 287 -15.30 9.04 4.55
CA VAL A 287 -16.63 9.63 4.78
C VAL A 287 -16.57 11.16 4.82
N GLU A 288 -15.58 11.73 5.52
CA GLU A 288 -15.45 13.19 5.67
C GLU A 288 -15.04 13.89 4.38
N GLY A 289 -14.18 13.27 3.58
CA GLY A 289 -13.63 13.82 2.34
C GLY A 289 -14.28 13.29 1.06
N VAL A 290 -15.39 12.56 1.14
CA VAL A 290 -15.97 11.82 0.02
C VAL A 290 -16.25 12.70 -1.22
N ALA A 291 -16.63 13.95 -1.03
CA ALA A 291 -16.89 14.89 -2.14
C ALA A 291 -15.61 15.24 -2.89
N GLU A 292 -14.53 15.51 -2.18
CA GLU A 292 -13.21 15.82 -2.75
C GLU A 292 -12.64 14.60 -3.48
N TYR A 293 -12.75 13.42 -2.88
CA TYR A 293 -12.26 12.16 -3.46
C TYR A 293 -13.05 11.78 -4.70
N PHE A 294 -14.36 11.98 -4.71
CA PHE A 294 -15.20 11.78 -5.90
C PHE A 294 -14.85 12.74 -7.04
N GLN A 295 -14.56 14.02 -6.75
CA GLN A 295 -14.12 14.98 -7.76
C GLN A 295 -12.77 14.57 -8.37
N SER A 296 -11.80 14.14 -7.53
CA SER A 296 -10.51 13.64 -7.99
C SER A 296 -10.68 12.39 -8.88
N TRP A 297 -11.52 11.46 -8.46
CA TRP A 297 -11.84 10.27 -9.22
C TRP A 297 -12.48 10.60 -10.59
N LYS A 298 -13.45 11.53 -10.63
CA LYS A 298 -14.07 11.96 -11.89
C LYS A 298 -13.07 12.58 -12.86
N ALA A 299 -12.19 13.42 -12.37
CA ALA A 299 -11.18 14.07 -13.19
C ALA A 299 -10.24 13.06 -13.89
N THR A 300 -10.10 11.86 -13.34
CA THR A 300 -9.26 10.80 -13.90
C THR A 300 -10.05 9.84 -14.80
N ASN A 301 -11.30 9.52 -14.45
CA ASN A 301 -12.07 8.41 -15.04
C ASN A 301 -13.21 8.86 -15.99
N GLN A 302 -13.46 10.15 -16.11
CA GLN A 302 -14.52 10.71 -16.97
C GLN A 302 -13.95 11.71 -17.99
N GLN A 303 -12.89 11.31 -18.71
CA GLN A 303 -12.39 12.04 -19.90
C GLN A 303 -13.13 11.64 -21.15
#